data_52b481ba2b4ddb460c2f4ef8f4edc912
#
_entry.id   52b481ba2b4ddb460c2f4ef8f4edc912
#
_cell.length_a   1.000
_cell.length_b   1.000
_cell.length_c   1.000
_cell.angle_alpha   90.00
_cell.angle_beta   90.00
_cell.angle_gamma   90.00
#
_symmetry.space_group_name_H-M   'P 1'
#
loop_
_entity.id
_entity.type
_entity.pdbx_description
1 polymer ?
#
loop_
_entity_poly.entity_id
_entity_poly.type
_entity_poly.pdbx_seq_one_letter_code
_entity_poly.pdbx_strand_id
1 'polypeptide(L)'
;MKIAIGCDHGGFSLKQLLLKHLEQKGYTIKDFGCHSDASVDYPDYAYPVAKAVAGGEAEKGILICGTGIGMSIAANKVKGIRCALCSDTFSAHATAEHNDSNILA
;
A
#
# COMPACT_ATOMS: atom_id res chain seq x y z
N MET A 1 -8.91 -11.14 6.48
CA MET A 1 -7.81 -10.81 5.53
C MET A 1 -6.82 -9.92 6.24
N LYS A 2 -5.53 -10.19 6.06
CA LYS A 2 -4.46 -9.36 6.61
C LYS A 2 -3.91 -8.44 5.53
N ILE A 3 -3.87 -7.15 5.82
CA ILE A 3 -3.44 -6.11 4.89
C ILE A 3 -2.19 -5.41 5.45
N ALA A 4 -1.15 -5.29 4.65
CA ALA A 4 0.02 -4.48 4.98
C ALA A 4 -0.20 -3.07 4.43
N ILE A 5 0.09 -2.06 5.22
CA ILE A 5 -0.04 -0.66 4.81
C ILE A 5 1.25 0.11 5.11
N GLY A 6 1.63 0.98 4.20
CA GLY A 6 2.75 1.87 4.36
C GLY A 6 2.54 3.18 3.63
N CYS A 7 3.21 4.22 4.08
CA CYS A 7 3.15 5.52 3.44
C CYS A 7 4.46 6.27 3.66
N ASP A 8 4.67 7.33 2.87
CA ASP A 8 5.65 8.35 3.20
C ASP A 8 4.95 9.51 3.93
N HIS A 9 5.68 10.61 4.16
CA HIS A 9 5.12 11.77 4.85
C HIS A 9 3.92 12.38 4.12
N GLY A 10 3.89 12.31 2.78
CA GLY A 10 2.77 12.83 1.98
C GLY A 10 1.50 12.00 2.11
N GLY A 11 1.62 10.74 2.47
CA GLY A 11 0.48 9.83 2.65
C GLY A 11 0.06 9.61 4.10
N PHE A 12 0.74 10.23 5.04
CA PHE A 12 0.52 9.95 6.46
C PHE A 12 -0.92 10.21 6.92
N SER A 13 -1.48 11.38 6.58
CA SER A 13 -2.86 11.73 6.99
C SER A 13 -3.89 10.78 6.42
N LEU A 14 -3.77 10.42 5.14
CA LEU A 14 -4.68 9.47 4.50
C LEU A 14 -4.54 8.07 5.09
N LYS A 15 -3.32 7.65 5.42
CA LYS A 15 -3.10 6.36 6.08
C LYS A 15 -3.85 6.28 7.40
N GLN A 16 -3.83 7.34 8.20
CA GLN A 16 -4.53 7.36 9.49
C GLN A 16 -6.04 7.18 9.31
N LEU A 17 -6.64 7.80 8.30
CA LEU A 17 -8.05 7.62 7.99
C LEU A 17 -8.35 6.20 7.51
N LEU A 18 -7.51 5.65 6.64
CA LEU A 18 -7.69 4.30 6.12
C LEU A 18 -7.54 3.24 7.20
N LEU A 19 -6.62 3.41 8.14
CA LEU A 19 -6.48 2.48 9.26
C LEU A 19 -7.79 2.31 10.01
N LYS A 20 -8.45 3.43 10.36
CA LYS A 20 -9.75 3.39 11.04
C LYS A 20 -10.81 2.72 10.20
N HIS A 21 -10.88 3.06 8.91
CA HIS A 21 -11.87 2.50 7.99
C HIS A 21 -11.73 0.98 7.85
N LEU A 22 -10.49 0.50 7.64
CA LEU A 22 -10.23 -0.91 7.43
C LEU A 22 -10.42 -1.73 8.72
N GLU A 23 -10.05 -1.18 9.88
CA GLU A 23 -10.29 -1.83 11.16
C GLU A 23 -11.78 -1.99 11.44
N GLN A 24 -12.59 -0.97 11.14
CA GLN A 24 -14.04 -1.04 11.28
C GLN A 24 -14.66 -2.11 10.39
N LYS A 25 -14.04 -2.42 9.26
CA LYS A 25 -14.48 -3.50 8.36
C LYS A 25 -14.00 -4.88 8.79
N GLY A 26 -13.24 -4.98 9.87
CA GLY A 26 -12.80 -6.26 10.42
C GLY A 26 -11.51 -6.81 9.82
N TYR A 27 -10.76 -6.02 9.04
CA TYR A 27 -9.46 -6.44 8.51
C TYR A 27 -8.39 -6.33 9.58
N THR A 28 -7.42 -7.25 9.55
CA THR A 28 -6.21 -7.18 10.36
C THR A 28 -5.16 -6.38 9.59
N ILE A 29 -4.66 -5.29 10.18
CA ILE A 29 -3.74 -4.39 9.50
C ILE A 29 -2.38 -4.43 10.17
N LYS A 30 -1.32 -4.59 9.36
CA LYS A 30 0.05 -4.36 9.79
C LYS A 30 0.53 -3.05 9.19
N ASP A 31 0.79 -2.08 10.06
CA ASP A 31 1.24 -0.74 9.69
C ASP A 31 2.76 -0.68 9.70
N PHE A 32 3.35 -0.56 8.53
CA PHE A 32 4.81 -0.44 8.37
C PHE A 32 5.32 1.00 8.42
N GLY A 33 4.42 1.97 8.62
CA GLY A 33 4.80 3.38 8.74
C GLY A 33 4.61 4.12 7.42
N CYS A 34 4.99 5.41 7.37
CA CYS A 34 5.66 6.15 8.45
C CYS A 34 4.69 6.51 9.59
N HIS A 35 5.24 7.01 10.68
CA HIS A 35 4.47 7.27 11.89
C HIS A 35 4.39 8.76 12.25
N SER A 36 4.79 9.64 11.33
CA SER A 36 4.68 11.09 11.47
C SER A 36 4.68 11.75 10.08
N ASP A 37 4.48 13.06 10.05
CA ASP A 37 4.55 13.84 8.81
C ASP A 37 5.94 14.39 8.51
N ALA A 38 6.94 13.99 9.28
CA ALA A 38 8.33 14.36 9.00
C ALA A 38 8.81 13.72 7.69
N SER A 39 9.61 14.46 6.91
CA SER A 39 10.08 14.01 5.60
C SER A 39 10.85 12.69 5.68
N VAL A 40 10.46 11.73 4.83
CA VAL A 40 11.09 10.41 4.72
C VAL A 40 11.19 10.01 3.25
N ASP A 41 12.01 9.01 2.97
CA ASP A 41 12.15 8.46 1.62
C ASP A 41 11.13 7.34 1.39
N TYR A 42 10.33 7.48 0.35
CA TYR A 42 9.23 6.54 0.09
C TYR A 42 9.67 5.07 -0.08
N PRO A 43 10.84 4.74 -0.69
CA PRO A 43 11.22 3.34 -0.85
C PRO A 43 11.42 2.61 0.49
N ASP A 44 11.80 3.31 1.55
CA ASP A 44 11.99 2.73 2.87
C ASP A 44 10.70 2.17 3.44
N TYR A 45 9.56 2.64 2.95
CA TYR A 45 8.23 2.18 3.37
C TYR A 45 7.54 1.32 2.32
N ALA A 46 7.88 1.46 1.05
CA ALA A 46 7.36 0.61 -0.02
C ALA A 46 7.89 -0.82 0.07
N TYR A 47 9.19 -1.00 0.27
CA TYR A 47 9.81 -2.31 0.29
C TYR A 47 9.31 -3.22 1.41
N PRO A 48 9.20 -2.78 2.67
CA PRO A 48 8.68 -3.65 3.73
C PRO A 48 7.26 -4.17 3.44
N VAL A 49 6.39 -3.31 2.91
CA VAL A 49 5.03 -3.71 2.52
C VAL A 49 5.08 -4.72 1.39
N ALA A 50 5.85 -4.43 0.34
CA ALA A 50 5.97 -5.33 -0.81
C ALA A 50 6.53 -6.69 -0.40
N LYS A 51 7.54 -6.73 0.45
CA LYS A 51 8.11 -7.98 0.95
C LYS A 51 7.13 -8.77 1.80
N ALA A 52 6.33 -8.10 2.63
CA ALA A 52 5.31 -8.76 3.44
C ALA A 52 4.26 -9.43 2.56
N VAL A 53 3.82 -8.77 1.49
CA VAL A 53 2.84 -9.34 0.56
C VAL A 53 3.48 -10.46 -0.26
N ALA A 54 4.67 -10.26 -0.80
CA ALA A 54 5.36 -11.28 -1.60
C ALA A 54 5.66 -12.54 -0.79
N GLY A 55 5.97 -12.38 0.50
CA GLY A 55 6.29 -13.49 1.41
C GLY A 55 5.08 -14.16 2.04
N GLY A 56 3.87 -13.68 1.79
CA GLY A 56 2.66 -14.28 2.34
C GLY A 56 2.31 -13.83 3.77
N GLU A 57 3.07 -12.91 4.36
CA GLU A 57 2.75 -12.35 5.67
C GLU A 57 1.46 -11.54 5.63
N ALA A 58 1.18 -10.88 4.52
CA ALA A 58 -0.08 -10.19 4.25
C ALA A 58 -0.62 -10.64 2.90
N GLU A 59 -1.93 -10.61 2.74
CA GLU A 59 -2.58 -11.01 1.49
C GLU A 59 -2.61 -9.88 0.46
N LYS A 60 -2.78 -8.65 0.93
CA LYS A 60 -2.85 -7.45 0.10
C LYS A 60 -2.04 -6.34 0.75
N GLY A 61 -1.68 -5.35 -0.04
CA GLY A 61 -0.97 -4.18 0.43
C GLY A 61 -1.59 -2.87 -0.05
N ILE A 62 -1.37 -1.83 0.73
CA ILE A 62 -1.75 -0.46 0.38
C ILE A 62 -0.54 0.44 0.62
N LEU A 63 -0.17 1.21 -0.38
CA LEU A 63 0.93 2.16 -0.30
C LEU A 63 0.43 3.55 -0.65
N ILE A 64 0.84 4.54 0.12
CA ILE A 64 0.36 5.91 -0.05
C ILE A 64 1.53 6.88 -0.05
N CYS A 65 1.58 7.71 -1.08
CA CYS A 65 2.48 8.87 -1.13
C CYS A 65 1.73 10.02 -1.80
N GLY A 66 2.41 11.08 -2.18
CA GLY A 66 1.76 12.24 -2.79
C GLY A 66 1.05 11.92 -4.12
N THR A 67 1.59 11.02 -4.92
CA THR A 67 1.05 10.65 -6.24
C THR A 67 0.79 9.16 -6.40
N GLY A 68 1.37 8.32 -5.56
CA GLY A 68 1.38 6.87 -5.73
C GLY A 68 2.43 6.37 -6.74
N ILE A 69 3.01 7.27 -7.53
CA ILE A 69 3.93 6.89 -8.61
C ILE A 69 5.20 6.24 -8.06
N GLY A 70 5.88 6.89 -7.13
CA GLY A 70 7.11 6.35 -6.55
C GLY A 70 6.87 5.04 -5.82
N MET A 71 5.80 4.97 -5.04
CA MET A 71 5.41 3.76 -4.31
C MET A 71 5.17 2.60 -5.28
N SER A 72 4.45 2.83 -6.39
CA SER A 72 4.18 1.77 -7.36
C SER A 72 5.45 1.28 -8.05
N ILE A 73 6.35 2.19 -8.40
CA ILE A 73 7.63 1.82 -9.03
C ILE A 73 8.47 0.98 -8.05
N ALA A 74 8.62 1.42 -6.80
CA ALA A 74 9.40 0.70 -5.81
C ALA A 74 8.83 -0.67 -5.51
N ALA A 75 7.53 -0.77 -5.28
CA ALA A 75 6.88 -2.04 -4.97
C ALA A 75 7.01 -3.06 -6.11
N ASN A 76 6.88 -2.62 -7.35
CA ASN A 76 6.96 -3.50 -8.52
C ASN A 76 8.37 -4.03 -8.80
N LYS A 77 9.38 -3.55 -8.12
CA LYS A 77 10.74 -4.12 -8.19
C LYS A 77 10.88 -5.38 -7.34
N VAL A 78 9.91 -5.69 -6.51
CA VAL A 78 9.92 -6.91 -5.68
C VAL A 78 9.22 -8.02 -6.45
N LYS A 79 9.91 -9.15 -6.59
CA LYS A 79 9.35 -10.31 -7.31
C LYS A 79 8.08 -10.80 -6.61
N GLY A 80 7.04 -11.04 -7.40
CA GLY A 80 5.74 -11.49 -6.89
C GLY A 80 4.77 -10.35 -6.60
N ILE A 81 5.18 -9.09 -6.82
CA ILE A 81 4.33 -7.94 -6.62
C ILE A 81 3.76 -7.44 -7.93
N ARG A 82 2.47 -7.18 -7.90
CA ARG A 82 1.71 -6.53 -8.95
C ARG A 82 1.02 -5.33 -8.31
N CYS A 83 1.75 -4.22 -8.25
CA CYS A 83 1.25 -2.99 -7.65
C CYS A 83 0.62 -2.12 -8.73
N ALA A 84 -0.62 -1.70 -8.51
CA ALA A 84 -1.35 -0.84 -9.41
C ALA A 84 -1.43 0.58 -8.84
N LEU A 85 -1.03 1.55 -9.64
CA LEU A 85 -1.23 2.96 -9.34
C LEU A 85 -2.69 3.32 -9.67
N CYS A 86 -3.48 3.64 -8.65
CA CYS A 86 -4.89 3.93 -8.81
C CYS A 86 -5.25 5.29 -8.23
N SER A 87 -5.86 6.13 -9.05
CA SER A 87 -6.35 7.44 -8.64
C SER A 87 -7.87 7.53 -8.61
N ASP A 88 -8.57 6.44 -8.95
CA ASP A 88 -10.03 6.38 -8.98
C ASP A 88 -10.51 4.95 -8.68
N THR A 89 -11.80 4.83 -8.35
CA THR A 89 -12.40 3.54 -7.99
C THR A 89 -12.55 2.61 -9.18
N PHE A 90 -12.74 3.15 -10.37
CA PHE A 90 -12.84 2.33 -11.58
C PHE A 90 -11.53 1.59 -11.84
N SER A 91 -10.40 2.28 -11.78
CA SER A 91 -9.09 1.67 -11.98
C SER A 91 -8.78 0.63 -10.90
N ALA A 92 -9.14 0.92 -9.66
CA ALA A 92 -8.94 -0.02 -8.55
C ALA A 92 -9.75 -1.31 -8.75
N HIS A 93 -10.99 -1.21 -9.21
CA HIS A 93 -11.82 -2.37 -9.55
C HIS A 93 -11.23 -3.14 -10.73
N ALA A 94 -10.88 -2.42 -11.79
CA ALA A 94 -10.39 -3.03 -13.03
C ALA A 94 -9.09 -3.80 -12.80
N THR A 95 -8.17 -3.26 -12.02
CA THR A 95 -6.89 -3.94 -11.76
C THR A 95 -7.08 -5.21 -10.94
N ALA A 96 -8.05 -5.23 -10.03
CA ALA A 96 -8.37 -6.44 -9.28
C ALA A 96 -8.94 -7.53 -10.18
N GLU A 97 -9.82 -7.17 -11.12
CA GLU A 97 -10.49 -8.12 -12.00
C GLU A 97 -9.61 -8.58 -13.17
N HIS A 98 -8.81 -7.68 -13.75
CA HIS A 98 -8.11 -7.94 -15.01
C HIS A 98 -6.60 -8.10 -14.85
N ASN A 99 -6.01 -7.58 -13.81
CA ASN A 99 -4.55 -7.57 -13.65
C ASN A 99 -4.06 -8.37 -12.44
N ASP A 100 -4.95 -8.86 -11.62
CA ASP A 100 -4.61 -9.61 -10.41
C ASP A 100 -3.59 -8.84 -9.54
N SER A 101 -3.84 -7.56 -9.30
CA SER A 101 -2.97 -6.77 -8.46
C SER A 101 -3.09 -7.19 -7.00
N ASN A 102 -1.97 -7.16 -6.28
CA ASN A 102 -1.94 -7.47 -4.85
C ASN A 102 -1.56 -6.27 -3.98
N ILE A 103 -1.17 -5.16 -4.59
CA ILE A 103 -0.93 -3.89 -3.91
C ILE A 103 -1.59 -2.77 -4.71
N LEU A 104 -2.20 -1.81 -3.99
CA LEU A 104 -2.65 -0.54 -4.56
C LEU A 104 -1.76 0.60 -4.07
N ALA A 105 -1.42 1.51 -4.95
CA ALA A 105 -0.65 2.69 -4.60
C ALA A 105 -1.37 3.96 -5.07
#